data_e8a82bac63f74dbe45de4ac8a8c45287
#
_entry.id   e8a82bac63f74dbe45de4ac8a8c45287
#
_cell.length_a   1.000
_cell.length_b   1.000
_cell.length_c   1.000
_cell.angle_alpha   90.00
_cell.angle_beta   90.00
_cell.angle_gamma   90.00
#
_symmetry.space_group_name_H-M   'P 1'
#
loop_
_entity.id
_entity.type
_entity.pdbx_description
1 polymer ?
#
loop_
_entity_poly.entity_id
_entity_poly.type
_entity_poly.pdbx_seq_one_letter_code
_entity_poly.pdbx_strand_id
1 'polypeptide(L)' 'MPVRIRLQRHGKKGKPIYWIVAADSRAKRDGRYLEKLGIYNPNTLPATVELNLERAVDWLQNGA' A
#
# COMPACT_ATOMS: atom_id res chain seq x y z
N MET A 1 13.91 -11.95 2.36
CA MET A 1 13.94 -10.49 2.53
C MET A 1 12.82 -10.06 3.43
N PRO A 2 13.06 -9.12 4.35
CA PRO A 2 11.96 -8.60 5.15
C PRO A 2 11.02 -7.77 4.27
N VAL A 3 9.75 -8.17 4.25
CA VAL A 3 8.73 -7.49 3.47
C VAL A 3 7.67 -6.97 4.42
N ARG A 4 7.19 -5.76 4.18
CA ARG A 4 6.12 -5.17 4.97
C ARG A 4 5.04 -4.61 4.06
N ILE A 5 3.81 -4.68 4.51
CA ILE A 5 2.69 -4.02 3.86
C ILE A 5 2.60 -2.62 4.45
N ARG A 6 2.62 -1.62 3.58
CA ARG A 6 2.64 -0.22 4.02
C ARG A 6 1.84 0.65 3.05
N LEU A 7 1.57 1.88 3.48
CA LEU A 7 0.93 2.89 2.63
C LEU A 7 2.00 3.78 2.00
N GLN A 8 1.86 4.01 0.70
CA GLN A 8 2.64 5.02 -0.02
C GLN A 8 1.75 6.20 -0.35
N ARG A 9 2.25 7.40 -0.12
CA ARG A 9 1.50 8.60 -0.46
C ARG A 9 1.62 8.92 -1.94
N HIS A 10 0.48 9.11 -2.59
CA HIS A 10 0.36 9.57 -3.96
C HIS A 10 -0.68 10.67 -4.03
N GLY A 11 -0.99 11.16 -5.23
CA GLY A 11 -1.98 12.19 -5.42
C GLY A 11 -1.38 13.58 -5.43
N LYS A 12 -2.25 14.58 -5.34
CA LYS A 12 -1.85 15.99 -5.41
C LYS A 12 -1.71 16.57 -4.01
N LYS A 13 -1.03 17.71 -3.94
CA LYS A 13 -0.96 18.49 -2.69
C LYS A 13 -2.38 18.81 -2.22
N GLY A 14 -2.68 18.52 -0.98
CA GLY A 14 -3.99 18.75 -0.40
C GLY A 14 -5.03 17.68 -0.69
N LYS A 15 -4.72 16.72 -1.57
CA LYS A 15 -5.61 15.59 -1.87
C LYS A 15 -4.81 14.29 -1.92
N PRO A 16 -4.32 13.81 -0.78
CA PRO A 16 -3.50 12.60 -0.77
C PRO A 16 -4.32 11.37 -1.10
N ILE A 17 -3.71 10.47 -1.86
CA ILE A 17 -4.20 9.13 -2.10
C ILE A 17 -3.09 8.19 -1.68
N TYR A 18 -3.44 7.07 -1.06
CA TYR A 18 -2.44 6.13 -0.56
C TYR A 18 -2.56 4.81 -1.31
N TRP A 19 -1.43 4.30 -1.76
CA TRP A 19 -1.35 2.96 -2.31
C TRP A 19 -0.96 2.00 -1.21
N ILE A 20 -1.67 0.89 -1.11
CA ILE A 20 -1.34 -0.20 -0.19
C ILE A 20 -0.39 -1.11 -0.95
N VAL A 21 0.84 -1.22 -0.47
CA VAL A 21 1.90 -1.92 -1.21
C VAL A 21 2.65 -2.89 -0.29
N ALA A 22 3.16 -3.97 -0.90
CA ALA A 22 4.15 -4.82 -0.27
C ALA A 22 5.53 -4.30 -0.70
N ALA A 23 6.39 -4.00 0.26
CA ALA A 23 7.70 -3.43 0.00
C ALA A 23 8.75 -3.99 0.93
N ASP A 24 10.01 -3.93 0.49
CA ASP A 24 11.14 -4.27 1.36
C ASP A 24 11.15 -3.26 2.52
N SER A 25 11.24 -3.77 3.74
CA SER A 25 11.21 -2.92 4.94
C SER A 25 12.37 -1.93 4.99
N ARG A 26 13.43 -2.16 4.24
CA ARG A 26 14.59 -1.27 4.16
C ARG A 26 14.43 -0.18 3.11
N ALA A 27 13.44 -0.29 2.24
CA ALA A 27 13.17 0.72 1.23
C ALA A 27 12.56 1.96 1.87
N LYS A 28 12.80 3.13 1.26
CA LYS A 28 12.17 4.36 1.69
C LYS A 28 10.66 4.26 1.52
N ARG A 29 9.92 4.96 2.37
CA ARG A 29 8.46 4.93 2.37
C ARG A 29 7.86 5.18 0.99
N ASP A 30 8.38 6.16 0.25
CA ASP A 30 7.87 6.54 -1.06
C ASP A 30 8.75 5.99 -2.18
N GLY A 31 9.58 5.00 -1.87
CA GLY A 31 10.45 4.37 -2.83
C GLY A 31 9.79 3.22 -3.55
N ARG A 32 10.62 2.30 -4.04
CA ARG A 32 10.16 1.15 -4.79
C ARG A 32 9.33 0.22 -3.93
N TYR A 33 8.38 -0.44 -4.54
CA TYR A 33 7.60 -1.49 -3.92
C TYR A 33 7.67 -2.75 -4.79
N LEU A 34 7.33 -3.89 -4.16
CA LEU A 34 7.34 -5.18 -4.84
C LEU A 34 6.01 -5.42 -5.55
N GLU A 35 4.91 -5.07 -4.90
CA GLU A 35 3.58 -5.24 -5.49
C GLU A 35 2.61 -4.22 -4.91
N LYS A 36 1.78 -3.64 -5.77
CA LYS A 36 0.67 -2.80 -5.35
C LYS A 36 -0.53 -3.68 -5.05
N LEU A 37 -1.03 -3.61 -3.82
CA LEU A 37 -2.12 -4.45 -3.35
C LEU A 37 -3.48 -3.74 -3.39
N GLY A 38 -3.49 -2.42 -3.35
CA GLY A 38 -4.74 -1.68 -3.35
C GLY A 38 -4.53 -0.19 -3.20
N ILE A 39 -5.64 0.50 -2.98
CA ILE A 39 -5.67 1.96 -2.88
C ILE A 39 -6.56 2.35 -1.70
N TYR A 40 -6.10 3.35 -0.93
CA TYR A 40 -6.91 4.01 0.08
C TYR A 40 -7.09 5.47 -0.34
N ASN A 41 -8.34 5.88 -0.54
CA ASN A 41 -8.67 7.25 -0.93
C ASN A 41 -9.51 7.90 0.15
N PRO A 42 -8.92 8.77 1.00
CA PRO A 42 -9.67 9.45 2.05
C PRO A 42 -10.47 10.67 1.55
N ASN A 43 -10.31 11.04 0.27
CA ASN A 43 -10.97 12.22 -0.28
C ASN A 43 -12.44 11.98 -0.64
N THR A 44 -12.87 10.74 -0.70
CA THR A 44 -14.27 10.40 -0.95
C THR A 44 -15.03 10.31 0.37
N LEU A 45 -16.36 10.41 0.31
CA LEU A 45 -17.20 10.29 1.48
C LEU A 45 -18.27 9.23 1.24
N PRO A 46 -18.20 8.05 1.91
CA PRO A 46 -17.13 7.63 2.82
C PRO A 46 -15.82 7.36 2.10
N ALA A 47 -14.72 7.28 2.85
CA ALA A 47 -13.41 6.97 2.29
C ALA A 47 -13.45 5.64 1.52
N THR A 48 -12.78 5.63 0.37
CA THR A 48 -12.74 4.44 -0.47
C THR A 48 -11.51 3.60 -0.15
N VAL A 49 -11.72 2.30 0.04
CA VAL A 49 -10.62 1.34 0.20
C VAL A 49 -10.84 0.21 -0.78
N GLU A 50 -9.84 -0.01 -1.64
CA GLU A 50 -9.80 -1.16 -2.54
C GLU A 50 -8.56 -1.97 -2.19
N LEU A 51 -8.73 -3.27 -1.97
CA LEU A 51 -7.62 -4.13 -1.57
C LEU A 51 -7.78 -5.50 -2.21
N ASN A 52 -6.71 -5.97 -2.85
CA ASN A 52 -6.64 -7.35 -3.30
C ASN A 52 -6.31 -8.24 -2.11
N LEU A 53 -7.33 -8.80 -1.49
CA LEU A 53 -7.18 -9.60 -0.28
C LEU A 53 -6.34 -10.86 -0.50
N GLU A 54 -6.49 -11.51 -1.65
CA GLU A 54 -5.72 -12.72 -1.93
C GLU A 54 -4.22 -12.43 -1.94
N ARG A 55 -3.81 -11.36 -2.59
CA ARG A 55 -2.40 -11.00 -2.66
C ARG A 55 -1.88 -10.51 -1.31
N ALA A 56 -2.70 -9.77 -0.57
CA ALA A 56 -2.32 -9.32 0.76
C ALA A 56 -2.10 -10.51 1.69
N VAL A 57 -3.00 -11.48 1.66
CA VAL A 57 -2.86 -12.70 2.46
C VAL A 57 -1.62 -13.48 2.06
N ASP A 58 -1.36 -13.61 0.75
CA ASP A 58 -0.16 -14.30 0.26
C ASP A 58 1.11 -13.67 0.83
N TRP A 59 1.20 -12.33 0.80
CA TRP A 59 2.38 -11.65 1.36
C TRP A 59 2.50 -11.85 2.85
N LEU A 60 1.38 -11.79 3.59
CA LEU A 60 1.38 -12.02 5.03
C LEU A 60 1.81 -13.44 5.38
N GLN A 61 1.34 -14.44 4.62
CA GLN A 61 1.70 -15.84 4.85
C GLN A 61 3.16 -16.11 4.49
N ASN A 62 3.74 -15.32 3.60
CA ASN A 62 5.12 -15.47 3.16
C ASN A 62 6.09 -14.51 3.86
N GLY A 63 5.71 -13.97 5.00
CA GLY A 63 6.61 -13.25 5.89
C GLY A 63 6.48 -11.72 5.89
N ALA A 64 5.44 -11.21 5.29
CA ALA A 64 5.20 -9.76 5.38
C ALA A 64 4.62 -9.38 6.72
#